data_14c02354f2e711d9b81596f447304967
#
_entry.id   14c02354f2e711d9b81596f447304967
#
_cell.length_a   1.000
_cell.length_b   1.000
_cell.length_c   1.000
_cell.angle_alpha   90.00
_cell.angle_beta   90.00
_cell.angle_gamma   90.00
#
_symmetry.space_group_name_H-M   'P 1'
#
loop_
_entity.id
_entity.type
_entity.pdbx_description
1 polymer ?
#
loop_
_entity_poly.entity_id
_entity_poly.type
_entity_poly.pdbx_seq_one_letter_code
_entity_poly.pdbx_strand_id
1 'polypeptide(L)'
;MTPQPSTQADAEATVLVAGAGSAGHVSPMLAVARALTERYEGVRVVALGTKVGLEADLVPAAGFELLTIEKVPFPRRPNAAALRFPREFGRGLGDVRRFIRTEHVDAIAGFGGYVCPPAYLAGRHAKLPLVVHEANKRPGMANRLGVRLGARAMTAFDMSGSSGPFSQAEWVGMPMRPEIAHLDREAKRAEARESFGLDPDKPTLLVTGGSLGAQRLNETLIAAMGPLEGLGVQILHVTGKGKQIPARGKHYVQVEYVDGMEGAYAAADFAVTRSGAGTVCELAAVGLPALFVPLPIGNGEQALNGADMVAADGARMIKDALLTPELLVETVGECLLDTEVRGRMEKAALALGKRDAAEKVADRIAATIPALATQRPKGGAR
;
A
#
# COMPACT_ATOMS: atom_id res chain seq x y z
N MET A 1 16.20 -18.79 0.70
CA MET A 1 15.44 -19.84 -0.03
C MET A 1 13.98 -19.37 -0.05
N THR A 2 13.46 -19.03 -1.22
CA THR A 2 12.04 -18.70 -1.40
C THR A 2 11.25 -19.99 -1.25
N PRO A 3 10.21 -20.08 -0.40
CA PRO A 3 9.36 -21.25 -0.31
C PRO A 3 8.74 -21.51 -1.70
N GLN A 4 8.85 -22.74 -2.19
CA GLN A 4 8.12 -23.12 -3.40
C GLN A 4 6.63 -23.15 -3.07
N PRO A 5 5.74 -22.61 -3.93
CA PRO A 5 4.30 -22.71 -3.73
C PRO A 5 3.91 -24.20 -3.72
N SER A 6 3.13 -24.61 -2.71
CA SER A 6 2.55 -25.93 -2.66
C SER A 6 1.69 -26.18 -3.90
N THR A 7 1.89 -27.33 -4.54
CA THR A 7 1.04 -27.76 -5.66
C THR A 7 -0.35 -28.16 -5.13
N GLN A 8 -1.38 -28.13 -5.99
CA GLN A 8 -2.76 -28.48 -5.62
C GLN A 8 -2.89 -29.83 -4.88
N ALA A 9 -2.02 -30.80 -5.15
CA ALA A 9 -2.07 -32.14 -4.58
C ALA A 9 -1.69 -32.21 -3.08
N ASP A 10 -0.93 -31.20 -2.58
CA ASP A 10 -0.38 -31.20 -1.22
C ASP A 10 -1.00 -30.13 -0.31
N ALA A 11 -1.96 -29.34 -0.83
CA ALA A 11 -2.55 -28.25 -0.08
C ALA A 11 -3.67 -28.72 0.84
N GLU A 12 -3.56 -28.40 2.14
CA GLU A 12 -4.61 -28.61 3.16
C GLU A 12 -5.70 -27.54 3.12
N ALA A 13 -5.36 -26.35 2.60
CA ALA A 13 -6.25 -25.22 2.46
C ALA A 13 -5.91 -24.35 1.25
N THR A 14 -6.92 -23.87 0.54
CA THR A 14 -6.77 -22.93 -0.60
C THR A 14 -7.43 -21.59 -0.27
N VAL A 15 -6.65 -20.50 -0.32
CA VAL A 15 -7.12 -19.12 -0.10
C VAL A 15 -7.11 -18.35 -1.42
N LEU A 16 -8.26 -17.81 -1.81
CA LEU A 16 -8.36 -16.89 -2.96
C LEU A 16 -8.21 -15.45 -2.46
N VAL A 17 -7.10 -14.80 -2.82
CA VAL A 17 -6.87 -13.38 -2.52
C VAL A 17 -7.23 -12.53 -3.74
N ALA A 18 -8.03 -11.48 -3.59
CA ALA A 18 -8.53 -10.66 -4.69
C ALA A 18 -8.07 -9.21 -4.55
N GLY A 19 -7.34 -8.70 -5.53
CA GLY A 19 -6.87 -7.32 -5.55
C GLY A 19 -6.34 -6.93 -6.91
N ALA A 20 -6.82 -5.82 -7.49
CA ALA A 20 -6.47 -5.46 -8.86
C ALA A 20 -6.47 -3.95 -9.12
N GLY A 21 -5.75 -3.55 -10.16
CA GLY A 21 -5.82 -2.25 -10.81
C GLY A 21 -4.85 -1.20 -10.28
N SER A 22 -4.45 -1.24 -9.03
CA SER A 22 -3.48 -0.28 -8.46
C SER A 22 -2.52 -0.95 -7.49
N ALA A 23 -1.34 -0.37 -7.30
CA ALA A 23 -0.37 -0.83 -6.31
C ALA A 23 -0.97 -0.86 -4.89
N GLY A 24 -1.85 0.10 -4.56
CA GLY A 24 -2.54 0.14 -3.26
C GLY A 24 -3.46 -1.06 -2.97
N HIS A 25 -3.83 -1.85 -3.97
CA HIS A 25 -4.57 -3.11 -3.80
C HIS A 25 -3.66 -4.34 -3.92
N VAL A 26 -2.75 -4.31 -4.89
CA VAL A 26 -1.90 -5.47 -5.22
C VAL A 26 -0.80 -5.68 -4.17
N SER A 27 -0.13 -4.62 -3.73
CA SER A 27 0.97 -4.74 -2.75
C SER A 27 0.52 -5.31 -1.39
N PRO A 28 -0.57 -4.80 -0.74
CA PRO A 28 -1.04 -5.39 0.49
C PRO A 28 -1.59 -6.82 0.31
N MET A 29 -2.20 -7.13 -0.84
CA MET A 29 -2.61 -8.50 -1.18
C MET A 29 -1.41 -9.45 -1.19
N LEU A 30 -0.32 -9.07 -1.87
CA LEU A 30 0.90 -9.89 -1.95
C LEU A 30 1.61 -10.02 -0.60
N ALA A 31 1.62 -8.96 0.22
CA ALA A 31 2.18 -9.03 1.56
C ALA A 31 1.44 -10.05 2.44
N VAL A 32 0.11 -10.08 2.37
CA VAL A 32 -0.71 -11.06 3.09
C VAL A 32 -0.56 -12.47 2.50
N ALA A 33 -0.50 -12.60 1.18
CA ALA A 33 -0.26 -13.89 0.52
C ALA A 33 1.06 -14.52 1.00
N ARG A 34 2.13 -13.72 1.06
CA ARG A 34 3.42 -14.15 1.60
C ARG A 34 3.31 -14.54 3.07
N ALA A 35 2.71 -13.69 3.91
CA ALA A 35 2.54 -13.98 5.33
C ALA A 35 1.75 -15.28 5.57
N LEU A 36 0.72 -15.57 4.78
CA LEU A 36 -0.04 -16.83 4.84
C LEU A 36 0.88 -18.03 4.58
N THR A 37 1.64 -18.02 3.49
CA THR A 37 2.48 -19.16 3.10
C THR A 37 3.70 -19.36 4.00
N GLU A 38 4.23 -18.29 4.59
CA GLU A 38 5.35 -18.37 5.53
C GLU A 38 4.93 -18.87 6.92
N ARG A 39 3.72 -18.51 7.37
CA ARG A 39 3.24 -18.76 8.74
C ARG A 39 2.47 -20.06 8.89
N TYR A 40 1.82 -20.54 7.83
CA TYR A 40 0.97 -21.73 7.87
C TYR A 40 1.45 -22.79 6.87
N GLU A 41 1.50 -24.04 7.31
CA GLU A 41 1.82 -25.16 6.43
C GLU A 41 0.62 -25.59 5.59
N GLY A 42 0.85 -26.17 4.43
CA GLY A 42 -0.19 -26.67 3.56
C GLY A 42 -1.14 -25.61 2.98
N VAL A 43 -0.78 -24.31 3.03
CA VAL A 43 -1.58 -23.23 2.44
C VAL A 43 -1.20 -22.99 1.00
N ARG A 44 -2.17 -23.11 0.10
CA ARG A 44 -2.08 -22.62 -1.28
C ARG A 44 -2.79 -21.29 -1.39
N VAL A 45 -2.10 -20.27 -1.89
CA VAL A 45 -2.68 -18.95 -2.15
C VAL A 45 -2.76 -18.71 -3.64
N VAL A 46 -3.96 -18.38 -4.14
CA VAL A 46 -4.20 -18.01 -5.53
C VAL A 46 -4.69 -16.56 -5.57
N ALA A 47 -4.05 -15.73 -6.37
CA ALA A 47 -4.49 -14.35 -6.56
C ALA A 47 -5.52 -14.24 -7.68
N LEU A 48 -6.57 -13.47 -7.46
CA LEU A 48 -7.54 -13.11 -8.49
C LEU A 48 -7.25 -11.70 -8.99
N GLY A 49 -7.03 -11.57 -10.28
CA GLY A 49 -6.70 -10.31 -10.94
C GLY A 49 -7.22 -10.23 -12.37
N THR A 50 -6.59 -9.37 -13.17
CA THR A 50 -6.87 -9.22 -14.60
C THR A 50 -5.59 -9.39 -15.41
N LYS A 51 -5.70 -9.64 -16.72
CA LYS A 51 -4.54 -9.80 -17.63
C LYS A 51 -3.83 -8.47 -17.95
N VAL A 52 -4.42 -7.33 -17.60
CA VAL A 52 -3.97 -5.99 -18.05
C VAL A 52 -3.68 -5.02 -16.89
N GLY A 53 -3.76 -5.47 -15.64
CA GLY A 53 -3.44 -4.70 -14.45
C GLY A 53 -2.01 -4.93 -13.96
N LEU A 54 -1.58 -4.18 -12.95
CA LEU A 54 -0.27 -4.37 -12.29
C LEU A 54 -0.12 -5.78 -11.71
N GLU A 55 -1.21 -6.41 -11.36
CA GLU A 55 -1.27 -7.77 -10.85
C GLU A 55 -0.79 -8.81 -11.87
N ALA A 56 -0.90 -8.54 -13.17
CA ALA A 56 -0.44 -9.44 -14.22
C ALA A 56 1.07 -9.69 -14.19
N ASP A 57 1.83 -8.68 -13.80
CA ASP A 57 3.28 -8.74 -13.68
C ASP A 57 3.71 -9.07 -12.24
N LEU A 58 3.12 -8.39 -11.25
CA LEU A 58 3.57 -8.46 -9.86
C LEU A 58 3.24 -9.77 -9.16
N VAL A 59 2.10 -10.41 -9.49
CA VAL A 59 1.70 -11.67 -8.85
C VAL A 59 2.63 -12.82 -9.26
N PRO A 60 2.88 -13.07 -10.57
CA PRO A 60 3.85 -14.08 -10.97
C PRO A 60 5.28 -13.78 -10.50
N ALA A 61 5.71 -12.52 -10.54
CA ALA A 61 7.03 -12.11 -10.04
C ALA A 61 7.20 -12.39 -8.53
N ALA A 62 6.10 -12.34 -7.76
CA ALA A 62 6.10 -12.72 -6.35
C ALA A 62 5.98 -14.25 -6.10
N GLY A 63 5.89 -15.05 -7.16
CA GLY A 63 5.82 -16.52 -7.09
C GLY A 63 4.42 -17.08 -6.82
N PHE A 64 3.36 -16.29 -6.98
CA PHE A 64 1.98 -16.74 -6.77
C PHE A 64 1.25 -17.03 -8.07
N GLU A 65 0.30 -17.97 -7.99
CA GLU A 65 -0.61 -18.27 -9.08
C GLU A 65 -1.61 -17.12 -9.30
N LEU A 66 -1.85 -16.74 -10.57
CA LEU A 66 -2.80 -15.70 -10.94
C LEU A 66 -3.98 -16.28 -11.71
N LEU A 67 -5.15 -16.31 -11.10
CA LEU A 67 -6.43 -16.50 -11.78
C LEU A 67 -6.85 -15.16 -12.39
N THR A 68 -7.10 -15.14 -13.69
CA THR A 68 -7.51 -13.91 -14.38
C THR A 68 -8.97 -13.95 -14.82
N ILE A 69 -9.69 -12.85 -14.58
CA ILE A 69 -11.00 -12.58 -15.17
C ILE A 69 -10.93 -11.32 -16.04
N GLU A 70 -11.93 -11.11 -16.88
CA GLU A 70 -12.02 -9.89 -17.66
C GLU A 70 -12.13 -8.65 -16.75
N LYS A 71 -11.46 -7.55 -17.13
CA LYS A 71 -11.58 -6.28 -16.44
C LYS A 71 -12.93 -5.64 -16.74
N VAL A 72 -13.85 -5.68 -15.80
CA VAL A 72 -15.20 -5.14 -15.93
C VAL A 72 -15.38 -3.98 -14.94
N PRO A 73 -15.03 -2.74 -15.35
CA PRO A 73 -15.22 -1.58 -14.49
C PRO A 73 -16.70 -1.26 -14.34
N PHE A 74 -17.11 -0.89 -13.12
CA PHE A 74 -18.48 -0.47 -12.87
C PHE A 74 -18.83 0.78 -13.68
N PRO A 75 -19.90 0.77 -14.49
CA PRO A 75 -20.25 1.89 -15.36
C PRO A 75 -20.68 3.10 -14.52
N ARG A 76 -20.05 4.24 -14.77
CA ARG A 76 -20.35 5.52 -14.06
C ARG A 76 -21.36 6.38 -14.81
N ARG A 77 -21.65 6.06 -16.07
CA ARG A 77 -22.58 6.77 -16.95
C ARG A 77 -23.37 5.76 -17.78
N PRO A 78 -24.62 6.05 -18.15
CA PRO A 78 -25.38 5.21 -19.09
C PRO A 78 -24.74 5.33 -20.50
N ASN A 79 -24.06 4.25 -20.91
CA ASN A 79 -23.41 4.12 -22.22
C ASN A 79 -23.39 2.65 -22.66
N ALA A 80 -22.81 2.35 -23.82
CA ALA A 80 -22.71 0.98 -24.34
C ALA A 80 -21.98 0.00 -23.40
N ALA A 81 -21.07 0.49 -22.56
CA ALA A 81 -20.43 -0.34 -21.53
C ALA A 81 -21.42 -0.73 -20.43
N ALA A 82 -22.35 0.15 -20.06
CA ALA A 82 -23.40 -0.16 -19.08
C ALA A 82 -24.34 -1.27 -19.55
N LEU A 83 -24.62 -1.35 -20.86
CA LEU A 83 -25.44 -2.42 -21.45
C LEU A 83 -24.72 -3.77 -21.45
N ARG A 84 -23.41 -3.78 -21.65
CA ARG A 84 -22.59 -5.01 -21.67
C ARG A 84 -22.21 -5.49 -20.28
N PHE A 85 -22.19 -4.59 -19.30
CA PHE A 85 -21.76 -4.86 -17.93
C PHE A 85 -22.41 -6.10 -17.31
N PRO A 86 -23.74 -6.32 -17.35
CA PRO A 86 -24.34 -7.49 -16.72
C PRO A 86 -23.83 -8.81 -17.29
N ARG A 87 -23.60 -8.89 -18.60
CA ARG A 87 -23.09 -10.09 -19.28
C ARG A 87 -21.62 -10.34 -18.93
N GLU A 88 -20.78 -9.29 -19.01
CA GLU A 88 -19.34 -9.37 -18.72
C GLU A 88 -19.11 -9.69 -17.24
N PHE A 89 -19.82 -9.01 -16.35
CA PHE A 89 -19.79 -9.29 -14.92
C PHE A 89 -20.26 -10.71 -14.60
N GLY A 90 -21.33 -11.17 -15.24
CA GLY A 90 -21.86 -12.52 -15.08
C GLY A 90 -20.87 -13.61 -15.51
N ARG A 91 -20.07 -13.36 -16.58
CA ARG A 91 -18.98 -14.26 -16.98
C ARG A 91 -17.90 -14.34 -15.90
N GLY A 92 -17.37 -13.20 -15.45
CA GLY A 92 -16.35 -13.17 -14.39
C GLY A 92 -16.84 -13.84 -13.11
N LEU A 93 -18.10 -13.62 -12.72
CA LEU A 93 -18.72 -14.31 -11.60
C LEU A 93 -18.78 -15.83 -11.82
N GLY A 94 -19.12 -16.26 -13.05
CA GLY A 94 -19.17 -17.68 -13.43
C GLY A 94 -17.79 -18.35 -13.37
N ASP A 95 -16.76 -17.64 -13.84
CA ASP A 95 -15.38 -18.14 -13.80
C ASP A 95 -14.88 -18.30 -12.37
N VAL A 96 -15.13 -17.33 -11.49
CA VAL A 96 -14.78 -17.43 -10.05
C VAL A 96 -15.57 -18.56 -9.37
N ARG A 97 -16.86 -18.73 -9.64
CA ARG A 97 -17.66 -19.85 -9.10
C ARG A 97 -17.13 -21.21 -9.56
N ARG A 98 -16.71 -21.31 -10.81
CA ARG A 98 -16.10 -22.54 -11.32
C ARG A 98 -14.80 -22.82 -10.55
N PHE A 99 -13.93 -21.85 -10.46
CA PHE A 99 -12.67 -21.94 -9.75
C PHE A 99 -12.86 -22.37 -8.30
N ILE A 100 -13.76 -21.73 -7.56
CA ILE A 100 -14.08 -22.11 -6.16
C ILE A 100 -14.41 -23.60 -6.03
N ARG A 101 -15.18 -24.14 -6.98
CA ARG A 101 -15.60 -25.55 -6.94
C ARG A 101 -14.51 -26.52 -7.36
N THR A 102 -13.72 -26.18 -8.40
CA THR A 102 -12.69 -27.08 -8.95
C THR A 102 -11.44 -27.09 -8.08
N GLU A 103 -11.12 -25.97 -7.45
CA GLU A 103 -9.90 -25.80 -6.63
C GLU A 103 -10.15 -25.90 -5.13
N HIS A 104 -11.38 -26.21 -4.71
CA HIS A 104 -11.77 -26.36 -3.31
C HIS A 104 -11.33 -25.17 -2.44
N VAL A 105 -11.71 -23.95 -2.86
CA VAL A 105 -11.37 -22.72 -2.11
C VAL A 105 -12.05 -22.72 -0.75
N ASP A 106 -11.31 -22.45 0.32
CA ASP A 106 -11.77 -22.45 1.71
C ASP A 106 -12.10 -21.05 2.24
N ALA A 107 -11.42 -20.02 1.75
CA ALA A 107 -11.70 -18.63 2.15
C ALA A 107 -11.37 -17.64 1.03
N ILE A 108 -11.99 -16.45 1.08
CA ILE A 108 -11.73 -15.35 0.15
C ILE A 108 -11.33 -14.11 0.93
N ALA A 109 -10.20 -13.49 0.55
CA ALA A 109 -9.75 -12.23 1.09
C ALA A 109 -9.66 -11.17 -0.01
N GLY A 110 -10.35 -10.03 0.15
CA GLY A 110 -10.36 -8.96 -0.83
C GLY A 110 -9.68 -7.69 -0.34
N PHE A 111 -8.89 -7.10 -1.24
CA PHE A 111 -8.10 -5.90 -1.01
C PHE A 111 -8.56 -4.70 -1.85
N GLY A 112 -9.57 -4.88 -2.69
CA GLY A 112 -10.14 -3.85 -3.55
C GLY A 112 -9.93 -4.08 -5.04
N GLY A 113 -10.50 -3.20 -5.84
CA GLY A 113 -10.48 -3.32 -7.29
C GLY A 113 -11.68 -4.04 -7.90
N TYR A 114 -11.69 -4.14 -9.23
CA TYR A 114 -12.84 -4.64 -10.02
C TYR A 114 -13.11 -6.14 -9.85
N VAL A 115 -12.11 -6.89 -9.39
CA VAL A 115 -12.20 -8.36 -9.22
C VAL A 115 -12.84 -8.76 -7.90
N CYS A 116 -12.87 -7.88 -6.91
CA CYS A 116 -13.44 -8.19 -5.59
C CYS A 116 -14.97 -8.41 -5.61
N PRO A 117 -15.82 -7.61 -6.28
CA PRO A 117 -17.25 -7.83 -6.31
C PRO A 117 -17.65 -9.24 -6.80
N PRO A 118 -17.18 -9.77 -7.94
CA PRO A 118 -17.48 -11.14 -8.35
C PRO A 118 -16.92 -12.19 -7.36
N ALA A 119 -15.74 -11.95 -6.75
CA ALA A 119 -15.18 -12.84 -5.74
C ALA A 119 -16.08 -12.91 -4.49
N TYR A 120 -16.50 -11.78 -3.94
CA TYR A 120 -17.39 -11.73 -2.78
C TYR A 120 -18.74 -12.38 -3.03
N LEU A 121 -19.35 -12.12 -4.20
CA LEU A 121 -20.64 -12.73 -4.54
C LEU A 121 -20.52 -14.25 -4.74
N ALA A 122 -19.45 -14.72 -5.39
CA ALA A 122 -19.19 -16.14 -5.55
C ALA A 122 -18.96 -16.84 -4.21
N GLY A 123 -18.12 -16.25 -3.34
CA GLY A 123 -17.83 -16.77 -2.01
C GLY A 123 -19.07 -16.80 -1.10
N ARG A 124 -19.87 -15.71 -1.11
CA ARG A 124 -21.14 -15.66 -0.36
C ARG A 124 -22.11 -16.74 -0.81
N HIS A 125 -22.22 -17.00 -2.12
CA HIS A 125 -23.03 -18.08 -2.66
C HIS A 125 -22.51 -19.46 -2.24
N ALA A 126 -21.20 -19.66 -2.22
CA ALA A 126 -20.57 -20.88 -1.77
C ALA A 126 -20.50 -21.03 -0.23
N LYS A 127 -21.01 -20.04 0.51
CA LYS A 127 -20.96 -19.95 1.99
C LYS A 127 -19.54 -19.97 2.56
N LEU A 128 -18.56 -19.46 1.79
CA LEU A 128 -17.19 -19.34 2.25
C LEU A 128 -17.00 -18.15 3.19
N PRO A 129 -16.06 -18.22 4.13
CA PRO A 129 -15.59 -17.07 4.87
C PRO A 129 -15.08 -15.97 3.95
N LEU A 130 -15.51 -14.74 4.22
CA LEU A 130 -15.08 -13.55 3.51
C LEU A 130 -14.32 -12.63 4.45
N VAL A 131 -13.15 -12.16 3.99
CA VAL A 131 -12.32 -11.17 4.68
C VAL A 131 -12.11 -9.98 3.76
N VAL A 132 -12.15 -8.78 4.29
CA VAL A 132 -11.89 -7.53 3.55
C VAL A 132 -10.83 -6.74 4.29
N HIS A 133 -9.78 -6.35 3.58
CA HIS A 133 -8.85 -5.31 4.03
C HIS A 133 -9.07 -4.04 3.21
N GLU A 134 -9.38 -2.92 3.89
CA GLU A 134 -9.55 -1.63 3.25
C GLU A 134 -8.31 -0.76 3.47
N ALA A 135 -7.70 -0.37 2.39
CA ALA A 135 -6.47 0.40 2.38
C ALA A 135 -6.66 1.90 2.71
N ASN A 136 -7.80 2.48 2.38
CA ASN A 136 -8.03 3.92 2.49
C ASN A 136 -8.94 4.29 3.66
N LYS A 137 -8.73 5.48 4.23
CA LYS A 137 -9.63 6.07 5.23
C LYS A 137 -11.06 6.25 4.69
N ARG A 138 -11.22 6.39 3.37
CA ARG A 138 -12.52 6.40 2.68
C ARG A 138 -12.74 5.08 1.95
N PRO A 139 -13.59 4.18 2.49
CA PRO A 139 -13.74 2.85 1.93
C PRO A 139 -14.27 2.83 0.51
N GLY A 140 -13.64 1.98 -0.34
CA GLY A 140 -14.04 1.75 -1.72
C GLY A 140 -15.37 1.00 -1.84
N MET A 141 -16.07 1.18 -2.97
CA MET A 141 -17.37 0.54 -3.20
C MET A 141 -17.28 -0.99 -3.19
N ALA A 142 -16.23 -1.57 -3.76
CA ALA A 142 -16.02 -3.01 -3.79
C ALA A 142 -15.94 -3.59 -2.36
N ASN A 143 -15.13 -2.99 -1.49
CA ASN A 143 -14.95 -3.45 -0.12
C ASN A 143 -16.20 -3.20 0.73
N ARG A 144 -16.92 -2.08 0.50
CA ARG A 144 -18.24 -1.84 1.12
C ARG A 144 -19.27 -2.93 0.77
N LEU A 145 -19.23 -3.44 -0.47
CA LEU A 145 -20.05 -4.58 -0.87
C LEU A 145 -19.65 -5.84 -0.09
N GLY A 146 -18.35 -6.15 0.00
CA GLY A 146 -17.86 -7.32 0.74
C GLY A 146 -18.34 -7.32 2.19
N VAL A 147 -18.21 -6.19 2.90
CA VAL A 147 -18.67 -6.07 4.29
C VAL A 147 -20.18 -6.22 4.40
N ARG A 148 -20.97 -5.65 3.48
CA ARG A 148 -22.43 -5.87 3.45
C ARG A 148 -22.83 -7.32 3.17
N LEU A 149 -21.99 -8.09 2.51
CA LEU A 149 -22.18 -9.53 2.31
C LEU A 149 -21.73 -10.38 3.49
N GLY A 150 -21.27 -9.75 4.57
CA GLY A 150 -20.88 -10.42 5.81
C GLY A 150 -19.39 -10.69 5.95
N ALA A 151 -18.55 -10.03 5.14
CA ALA A 151 -17.10 -10.16 5.29
C ALA A 151 -16.61 -9.53 6.61
N ARG A 152 -15.64 -10.19 7.27
CA ARG A 152 -14.90 -9.60 8.37
C ARG A 152 -14.03 -8.45 7.82
N ALA A 153 -14.23 -7.25 8.37
CA ALA A 153 -13.55 -6.05 7.92
C ALA A 153 -12.31 -5.75 8.75
N MET A 154 -11.20 -5.47 8.06
CA MET A 154 -9.96 -4.92 8.61
C MET A 154 -9.56 -3.67 7.84
N THR A 155 -8.83 -2.75 8.48
CA THR A 155 -8.52 -1.44 7.91
C THR A 155 -7.07 -1.04 8.16
N ALA A 156 -6.53 -0.27 7.22
CA ALA A 156 -5.23 0.35 7.36
C ALA A 156 -5.22 1.53 8.32
N PHE A 157 -6.36 2.22 8.45
CA PHE A 157 -6.54 3.38 9.32
C PHE A 157 -7.58 3.11 10.39
N ASP A 158 -7.48 3.81 11.52
CA ASP A 158 -8.51 3.78 12.54
C ASP A 158 -9.83 4.34 11.99
N MET A 159 -10.87 3.51 12.00
CA MET A 159 -12.21 3.85 11.56
C MET A 159 -13.17 4.04 12.75
N SER A 160 -12.67 4.03 13.98
CA SER A 160 -13.48 4.28 15.17
C SER A 160 -14.14 5.66 15.06
N GLY A 161 -15.41 5.73 15.42
CA GLY A 161 -16.19 6.97 15.28
C GLY A 161 -16.70 7.26 13.86
N SER A 162 -16.33 6.46 12.84
CA SER A 162 -16.94 6.57 11.51
C SER A 162 -18.34 5.96 11.48
N SER A 163 -19.19 6.44 10.57
CA SER A 163 -20.48 5.81 10.28
C SER A 163 -20.37 4.83 9.11
N GLY A 164 -21.20 3.77 9.12
CA GLY A 164 -21.33 2.84 8.01
C GLY A 164 -20.66 1.49 8.23
N PRO A 165 -20.47 0.68 7.16
CA PRO A 165 -20.12 -0.74 7.28
C PRO A 165 -18.77 -1.02 7.95
N PHE A 166 -17.87 -0.04 7.99
CA PHE A 166 -16.52 -0.16 8.55
C PHE A 166 -16.39 0.36 9.99
N SER A 167 -17.47 0.83 10.63
CA SER A 167 -17.43 1.35 12.01
C SER A 167 -16.97 0.32 13.05
N GLN A 168 -17.11 -0.96 12.75
CA GLN A 168 -16.68 -2.09 13.61
C GLN A 168 -15.45 -2.82 13.02
N ALA A 169 -14.78 -2.23 12.03
CA ALA A 169 -13.60 -2.85 11.42
C ALA A 169 -12.42 -2.87 12.40
N GLU A 170 -11.66 -3.94 12.36
CA GLU A 170 -10.42 -4.07 13.13
C GLU A 170 -9.32 -3.22 12.48
N TRP A 171 -8.77 -2.24 13.20
CA TRP A 171 -7.63 -1.47 12.75
C TRP A 171 -6.34 -2.28 12.91
N VAL A 172 -5.88 -2.89 11.84
CA VAL A 172 -4.66 -3.72 11.80
C VAL A 172 -3.45 -2.99 11.23
N GLY A 173 -3.67 -1.92 10.47
CA GLY A 173 -2.64 -1.23 9.68
C GLY A 173 -2.64 -1.68 8.21
N MET A 174 -1.68 -1.19 7.46
CA MET A 174 -1.46 -1.55 6.05
C MET A 174 -0.53 -2.76 5.97
N PRO A 175 -0.95 -3.89 5.38
CA PRO A 175 -0.03 -4.96 5.03
C PRO A 175 1.06 -4.44 4.08
N MET A 176 2.31 -4.52 4.50
CA MET A 176 3.46 -4.05 3.74
C MET A 176 4.53 -5.14 3.65
N ARG A 177 5.47 -4.95 2.75
CA ARG A 177 6.59 -5.88 2.59
C ARG A 177 7.44 -5.93 3.85
N PRO A 178 8.01 -7.11 4.22
CA PRO A 178 8.86 -7.25 5.40
C PRO A 178 10.04 -6.28 5.43
N GLU A 179 10.61 -5.96 4.27
CA GLU A 179 11.74 -5.04 4.11
C GLU A 179 11.41 -3.62 4.59
N ILE A 180 10.14 -3.21 4.51
CA ILE A 180 9.66 -1.92 5.05
C ILE A 180 9.16 -2.11 6.49
N ALA A 181 8.37 -3.15 6.74
CA ALA A 181 7.78 -3.41 8.06
C ALA A 181 8.84 -3.53 9.17
N HIS A 182 9.97 -4.16 8.86
CA HIS A 182 11.07 -4.40 9.81
C HIS A 182 12.29 -3.49 9.58
N LEU A 183 12.14 -2.42 8.78
CA LEU A 183 13.23 -1.50 8.51
C LEU A 183 13.72 -0.81 9.80
N ASP A 184 14.98 -0.98 10.11
CA ASP A 184 15.72 -0.13 11.03
C ASP A 184 16.42 0.98 10.22
N ARG A 185 15.81 2.17 10.19
CA ARG A 185 16.31 3.30 9.41
C ARG A 185 17.68 3.75 9.89
N GLU A 186 17.92 3.76 11.19
CA GLU A 186 19.17 4.24 11.77
C GLU A 186 20.32 3.31 11.38
N ALA A 187 20.13 2.01 11.56
CA ALA A 187 21.12 1.00 11.21
C ALA A 187 21.43 0.96 9.70
N LYS A 188 20.43 1.27 8.84
CA LYS A 188 20.57 1.20 7.37
C LYS A 188 20.91 2.54 6.71
N ARG A 189 20.93 3.65 7.44
CA ARG A 189 21.10 5.00 6.90
C ARG A 189 22.38 5.18 6.09
N ALA A 190 23.52 4.80 6.65
CA ALA A 190 24.83 4.99 6.01
C ALA A 190 24.93 4.20 4.71
N GLU A 191 24.58 2.90 4.74
CA GLU A 191 24.56 2.02 3.57
C GLU A 191 23.60 2.55 2.48
N ALA A 192 22.40 2.99 2.88
CA ALA A 192 21.42 3.54 1.96
C ALA A 192 21.87 4.84 1.31
N ARG A 193 22.48 5.76 2.08
CA ARG A 193 23.06 7.01 1.51
C ARG A 193 24.18 6.72 0.53
N GLU A 194 25.10 5.84 0.88
CA GLU A 194 26.18 5.42 -0.01
C GLU A 194 25.65 4.83 -1.32
N SER A 195 24.63 3.96 -1.27
CA SER A 195 24.04 3.33 -2.45
C SER A 195 23.41 4.32 -3.44
N PHE A 196 22.94 5.47 -2.93
CA PHE A 196 22.43 6.57 -3.76
C PHE A 196 23.50 7.63 -4.10
N GLY A 197 24.75 7.48 -3.64
CA GLY A 197 25.78 8.49 -3.83
C GLY A 197 25.54 9.78 -3.02
N LEU A 198 24.85 9.67 -1.89
CA LEU A 198 24.57 10.76 -0.97
C LEU A 198 25.67 10.87 0.10
N ASP A 199 25.87 12.07 0.61
CA ASP A 199 26.78 12.35 1.74
C ASP A 199 26.19 11.71 3.03
N PRO A 200 26.97 10.94 3.80
CA PRO A 200 26.48 10.27 4.99
C PRO A 200 26.01 11.22 6.09
N ASP A 201 26.56 12.42 6.18
CA ASP A 201 26.36 13.34 7.30
C ASP A 201 25.36 14.46 7.02
N LYS A 202 24.92 14.63 5.75
CA LYS A 202 24.02 15.73 5.40
C LYS A 202 22.55 15.40 5.63
N PRO A 203 21.76 16.39 6.08
CA PRO A 203 20.31 16.27 6.11
C PRO A 203 19.74 15.91 4.73
N THR A 204 18.95 14.84 4.65
CA THR A 204 18.49 14.27 3.40
C THR A 204 16.97 14.41 3.24
N LEU A 205 16.59 15.15 2.19
CA LEU A 205 15.20 15.30 1.77
C LEU A 205 14.87 14.27 0.69
N LEU A 206 13.87 13.40 0.96
CA LEU A 206 13.27 12.55 -0.07
C LEU A 206 12.07 13.26 -0.70
N VAL A 207 12.05 13.36 -2.03
CA VAL A 207 10.87 13.85 -2.76
C VAL A 207 10.37 12.79 -3.71
N THR A 208 9.09 12.41 -3.59
CA THR A 208 8.48 11.40 -4.45
C THR A 208 6.99 11.64 -4.68
N GLY A 209 6.55 11.48 -5.92
CA GLY A 209 5.15 11.54 -6.31
C GLY A 209 4.45 10.18 -6.37
N GLY A 210 5.12 9.09 -5.94
CA GLY A 210 4.72 7.72 -6.17
C GLY A 210 5.16 7.20 -7.54
N SER A 211 4.76 5.97 -7.92
CA SER A 211 5.25 5.25 -9.11
C SER A 211 5.09 6.01 -10.44
N LEU A 212 4.04 6.82 -10.56
CA LEU A 212 3.78 7.65 -11.76
C LEU A 212 4.40 9.05 -11.69
N GLY A 213 5.00 9.41 -10.54
CA GLY A 213 5.51 10.74 -10.26
C GLY A 213 4.41 11.79 -10.10
N ALA A 214 4.80 12.99 -9.69
CA ALA A 214 3.88 14.12 -9.51
C ALA A 214 4.50 15.37 -10.13
N GLN A 215 3.98 15.80 -11.29
CA GLN A 215 4.56 16.90 -12.06
C GLN A 215 4.74 18.16 -11.21
N ARG A 216 3.70 18.60 -10.47
CA ARG A 216 3.79 19.78 -9.63
C ARG A 216 4.83 19.66 -8.52
N LEU A 217 4.95 18.49 -7.87
CA LEU A 217 6.01 18.26 -6.88
C LEU A 217 7.38 18.38 -7.52
N ASN A 218 7.57 17.76 -8.68
CA ASN A 218 8.81 17.81 -9.43
C ASN A 218 9.17 19.26 -9.80
N GLU A 219 8.24 20.01 -10.38
CA GLU A 219 8.45 21.41 -10.80
C GLU A 219 8.76 22.33 -9.61
N THR A 220 7.99 22.18 -8.50
CA THR A 220 8.20 22.98 -7.29
C THR A 220 9.57 22.70 -6.66
N LEU A 221 9.96 21.40 -6.59
CA LEU A 221 11.27 21.03 -6.06
C LEU A 221 12.40 21.65 -6.90
N ILE A 222 12.30 21.57 -8.23
CA ILE A 222 13.33 22.14 -9.11
C ILE A 222 13.50 23.65 -8.90
N ALA A 223 12.38 24.37 -8.74
CA ALA A 223 12.41 25.80 -8.44
C ALA A 223 12.98 26.12 -7.04
N ALA A 224 12.84 25.20 -6.07
CA ALA A 224 13.34 25.34 -4.70
C ALA A 224 14.79 24.87 -4.51
N MET A 225 15.41 24.23 -5.52
CA MET A 225 16.71 23.55 -5.36
C MET A 225 17.83 24.44 -4.83
N GLY A 226 18.02 25.62 -5.43
CA GLY A 226 19.08 26.54 -5.00
C GLY A 226 18.95 26.97 -3.53
N PRO A 227 17.79 27.47 -3.09
CA PRO A 227 17.54 27.73 -1.68
C PRO A 227 17.74 26.52 -0.75
N LEU A 228 17.29 25.32 -1.12
CA LEU A 228 17.49 24.10 -0.33
C LEU A 228 18.97 23.69 -0.21
N GLU A 229 19.73 23.80 -1.31
CA GLU A 229 21.17 23.60 -1.27
C GLU A 229 21.89 24.65 -0.41
N GLY A 230 21.41 25.90 -0.44
CA GLY A 230 21.89 26.98 0.43
C GLY A 230 21.68 26.71 1.92
N LEU A 231 20.68 25.92 2.27
CA LEU A 231 20.43 25.42 3.64
C LEU A 231 21.28 24.20 4.00
N GLY A 232 22.11 23.68 3.10
CA GLY A 232 22.93 22.49 3.32
C GLY A 232 22.19 21.15 3.17
N VAL A 233 20.97 21.17 2.66
CA VAL A 233 20.15 19.97 2.44
C VAL A 233 20.60 19.25 1.17
N GLN A 234 20.75 17.92 1.23
CA GLN A 234 20.86 17.10 0.03
C GLN A 234 19.51 16.47 -0.32
N ILE A 235 19.31 16.18 -1.60
CA ILE A 235 18.00 15.81 -2.13
C ILE A 235 18.09 14.46 -2.85
N LEU A 236 17.23 13.50 -2.45
CA LEU A 236 16.95 12.29 -3.20
C LEU A 236 15.57 12.47 -3.87
N HIS A 237 15.57 12.60 -5.19
CA HIS A 237 14.35 12.84 -5.96
C HIS A 237 13.94 11.61 -6.78
N VAL A 238 12.83 10.99 -6.42
CA VAL A 238 12.19 9.91 -7.19
C VAL A 238 11.13 10.52 -8.09
N THR A 239 11.50 10.77 -9.35
CA THR A 239 10.70 11.59 -10.29
C THR A 239 9.46 10.91 -10.84
N GLY A 240 9.43 9.58 -10.83
CA GLY A 240 8.41 8.74 -11.45
C GLY A 240 8.91 8.07 -12.74
N LYS A 241 8.44 6.87 -12.99
CA LYS A 241 8.86 6.03 -14.11
C LYS A 241 8.69 6.74 -15.46
N GLY A 242 9.76 6.80 -16.25
CA GLY A 242 9.81 7.49 -17.54
C GLY A 242 9.84 9.02 -17.45
N LYS A 243 10.14 9.60 -16.28
CA LYS A 243 10.20 11.06 -16.08
C LYS A 243 11.60 11.52 -15.67
N GLN A 244 12.49 11.52 -16.62
CA GLN A 244 13.78 12.14 -16.43
C GLN A 244 13.65 13.68 -16.52
N ILE A 245 14.18 14.39 -15.52
CA ILE A 245 14.12 15.85 -15.46
C ILE A 245 15.54 16.38 -15.71
N PRO A 246 15.75 17.36 -16.61
CA PRO A 246 17.08 17.91 -16.90
C PRO A 246 17.54 18.88 -15.81
N ALA A 247 17.46 18.46 -14.54
CA ALA A 247 17.93 19.26 -13.41
C ALA A 247 19.24 18.69 -12.87
N ARG A 248 20.13 19.58 -12.44
CA ARG A 248 21.43 19.25 -11.86
C ARG A 248 21.70 20.17 -10.67
N GLY A 249 22.18 19.59 -9.58
CA GLY A 249 22.62 20.29 -8.38
C GLY A 249 23.81 19.57 -7.77
N LYS A 250 24.55 20.26 -6.92
CA LYS A 250 25.75 19.71 -6.27
C LYS A 250 25.38 18.59 -5.29
N HIS A 251 24.22 18.72 -4.67
CA HIS A 251 23.70 17.80 -3.64
C HIS A 251 22.31 17.26 -4.02
N TYR A 252 22.12 16.97 -5.31
CA TYR A 252 20.88 16.50 -5.89
C TYR A 252 21.09 15.18 -6.62
N VAL A 253 20.43 14.12 -6.15
CA VAL A 253 20.41 12.81 -6.78
C VAL A 253 19.00 12.56 -7.31
N GLN A 254 18.92 12.23 -8.60
CA GLN A 254 17.66 11.90 -9.27
C GLN A 254 17.66 10.44 -9.67
N VAL A 255 16.55 9.78 -9.36
CA VAL A 255 16.21 8.45 -9.88
C VAL A 255 14.78 8.45 -10.42
N GLU A 256 14.54 7.75 -11.53
CA GLU A 256 13.18 7.67 -12.08
C GLU A 256 12.27 6.78 -11.26
N TYR A 257 12.82 5.70 -10.73
CA TYR A 257 12.10 4.70 -9.96
C TYR A 257 13.05 4.01 -8.99
N VAL A 258 12.56 3.70 -7.80
CA VAL A 258 13.27 2.90 -6.80
C VAL A 258 12.54 1.57 -6.66
N ASP A 259 13.24 0.49 -6.96
CA ASP A 259 12.75 -0.86 -6.74
C ASP A 259 13.00 -1.24 -5.28
N GLY A 260 12.03 -0.96 -4.46
CA GLY A 260 12.20 -1.09 -3.01
C GLY A 260 12.43 0.26 -2.32
N MET A 261 11.34 0.85 -1.81
CA MET A 261 11.38 2.17 -1.15
C MET A 261 12.12 2.15 0.20
N GLU A 262 12.40 0.97 0.78
CA GLU A 262 13.10 0.83 2.07
C GLU A 262 14.46 1.53 2.07
N GLY A 263 15.23 1.42 0.99
CA GLY A 263 16.50 2.14 0.87
C GLY A 263 16.30 3.67 0.84
N ALA A 264 15.32 4.16 0.08
CA ALA A 264 15.02 5.59 0.03
C ALA A 264 14.51 6.13 1.38
N TYR A 265 13.68 5.33 2.10
CA TYR A 265 13.22 5.69 3.45
C TYR A 265 14.36 5.67 4.47
N ALA A 266 15.31 4.73 4.36
CA ALA A 266 16.48 4.67 5.24
C ALA A 266 17.43 5.85 5.02
N ALA A 267 17.64 6.28 3.77
CA ALA A 267 18.51 7.40 3.43
C ALA A 267 17.97 8.76 3.91
N ALA A 268 16.64 8.91 3.99
CA ALA A 268 15.96 10.17 4.22
C ALA A 268 15.78 10.54 5.70
N ASP A 269 15.77 11.83 6.00
CA ASP A 269 15.41 12.40 7.31
C ASP A 269 14.02 13.06 7.27
N PHE A 270 13.55 13.48 6.10
CA PHE A 270 12.23 14.05 5.87
C PHE A 270 11.74 13.71 4.47
N ALA A 271 10.43 13.54 4.28
CA ALA A 271 9.85 13.24 2.98
C ALA A 271 8.85 14.29 2.52
N VAL A 272 8.85 14.62 1.23
CA VAL A 272 7.79 15.38 0.56
C VAL A 272 7.11 14.46 -0.45
N THR A 273 5.82 14.17 -0.25
CA THR A 273 5.18 13.14 -1.03
C THR A 273 3.67 13.32 -1.17
N ARG A 274 3.05 12.56 -2.07
CA ARG A 274 1.61 12.35 -2.09
C ARG A 274 1.19 11.49 -0.88
N SER A 275 -0.03 11.71 -0.37
CA SER A 275 -0.58 10.96 0.77
C SER A 275 -1.42 9.76 0.33
N GLY A 276 -0.87 8.92 -0.56
CA GLY A 276 -1.43 7.60 -0.84
C GLY A 276 -1.41 6.71 0.41
N ALA A 277 -2.42 5.86 0.58
CA ALA A 277 -2.57 5.05 1.80
C ALA A 277 -1.31 4.22 2.13
N GLY A 278 -0.72 3.54 1.13
CA GLY A 278 0.52 2.79 1.33
C GLY A 278 1.64 3.69 1.84
N THR A 279 1.91 4.80 1.15
CA THR A 279 2.98 5.74 1.52
C THR A 279 2.82 6.28 2.94
N VAL A 280 1.60 6.72 3.32
CA VAL A 280 1.34 7.23 4.68
C VAL A 280 1.63 6.16 5.73
N CYS A 281 1.13 4.94 5.54
CA CYS A 281 1.35 3.84 6.47
C CYS A 281 2.81 3.37 6.52
N GLU A 282 3.51 3.35 5.39
CA GLU A 282 4.93 3.01 5.32
C GLU A 282 5.78 4.06 6.06
N LEU A 283 5.54 5.35 5.81
CA LEU A 283 6.24 6.43 6.51
C LEU A 283 5.99 6.40 8.02
N ALA A 284 4.76 6.13 8.44
CA ALA A 284 4.44 5.93 9.86
C ALA A 284 5.19 4.72 10.44
N ALA A 285 5.19 3.58 9.73
CA ALA A 285 5.84 2.36 10.21
C ALA A 285 7.36 2.53 10.37
N VAL A 286 8.01 3.30 9.51
CA VAL A 286 9.45 3.55 9.58
C VAL A 286 9.81 4.83 10.36
N GLY A 287 8.83 5.59 10.84
CA GLY A 287 9.05 6.82 11.60
C GLY A 287 9.69 7.93 10.76
N LEU A 288 9.36 8.04 9.47
CA LEU A 288 9.86 9.11 8.61
C LEU A 288 8.84 10.25 8.55
N PRO A 289 9.14 11.44 9.13
CA PRO A 289 8.24 12.57 9.08
C PRO A 289 8.09 13.11 7.66
N ALA A 290 6.95 13.74 7.36
CA ALA A 290 6.66 14.13 6.00
C ALA A 290 5.87 15.43 5.85
N LEU A 291 6.03 16.06 4.68
CA LEU A 291 5.09 16.99 4.12
C LEU A 291 4.21 16.26 3.09
N PHE A 292 2.94 16.10 3.41
CA PHE A 292 1.96 15.55 2.50
C PHE A 292 1.40 16.63 1.56
N VAL A 293 1.39 16.30 0.27
CA VAL A 293 0.75 17.11 -0.77
C VAL A 293 -0.29 16.22 -1.46
N PRO A 294 -1.53 16.15 -0.93
CA PRO A 294 -2.55 15.26 -1.47
C PRO A 294 -2.83 15.50 -2.95
N LEU A 295 -3.04 14.41 -3.71
CA LEU A 295 -3.44 14.49 -5.11
C LEU A 295 -4.79 15.21 -5.20
N PRO A 296 -4.92 16.28 -6.04
CA PRO A 296 -6.12 17.11 -6.09
C PRO A 296 -7.30 16.48 -6.85
N ILE A 297 -7.07 15.31 -7.47
CA ILE A 297 -8.09 14.57 -8.25
C ILE A 297 -8.57 13.34 -7.48
N GLY A 298 -9.72 12.79 -7.91
CA GLY A 298 -10.36 11.66 -7.23
C GLY A 298 -11.45 12.12 -6.27
N ASN A 299 -11.67 11.36 -5.20
CA ASN A 299 -12.71 11.61 -4.20
C ASN A 299 -12.15 12.16 -2.86
N GLY A 300 -10.93 12.71 -2.89
CA GLY A 300 -10.29 13.35 -1.74
C GLY A 300 -9.75 12.38 -0.68
N GLU A 301 -9.62 11.10 -1.00
CA GLU A 301 -9.13 10.08 -0.06
C GLU A 301 -7.72 10.38 0.48
N GLN A 302 -6.83 10.96 -0.36
CA GLN A 302 -5.46 11.21 0.07
C GLN A 302 -5.36 12.20 1.23
N ALA A 303 -6.18 13.26 1.23
CA ALA A 303 -6.20 14.18 2.35
C ALA A 303 -6.67 13.51 3.66
N LEU A 304 -7.63 12.58 3.55
CA LEU A 304 -8.10 11.80 4.69
C LEU A 304 -7.05 10.80 5.18
N ASN A 305 -6.32 10.14 4.28
CA ASN A 305 -5.29 9.17 4.63
C ASN A 305 -4.16 9.80 5.46
N GLY A 306 -3.74 11.03 5.13
CA GLY A 306 -2.69 11.74 5.87
C GLY A 306 -3.16 12.43 7.16
N ALA A 307 -4.47 12.56 7.37
CA ALA A 307 -5.01 13.40 8.44
C ALA A 307 -4.59 12.98 9.86
N ASP A 308 -4.58 11.67 10.14
CA ASP A 308 -4.22 11.16 11.47
C ASP A 308 -2.74 11.44 11.80
N MET A 309 -1.84 11.29 10.83
CA MET A 309 -0.41 11.58 11.01
C MET A 309 -0.16 13.08 11.19
N VAL A 310 -0.94 13.93 10.51
CA VAL A 310 -0.89 15.40 10.71
C VAL A 310 -1.42 15.76 12.08
N ALA A 311 -2.56 15.21 12.50
CA ALA A 311 -3.15 15.47 13.82
C ALA A 311 -2.23 15.03 14.97
N ALA A 312 -1.43 14.00 14.77
CA ALA A 312 -0.44 13.53 15.74
C ALA A 312 0.88 14.31 15.72
N ASP A 313 1.03 15.33 14.89
CA ASP A 313 2.27 16.09 14.65
C ASP A 313 3.40 15.28 13.98
N GLY A 314 3.10 14.13 13.39
CA GLY A 314 4.06 13.31 12.62
C GLY A 314 4.27 13.78 11.17
N ALA A 315 3.39 14.67 10.68
CA ALA A 315 3.47 15.21 9.33
C ALA A 315 2.91 16.64 9.25
N ARG A 316 3.22 17.30 8.13
CA ARG A 316 2.52 18.52 7.68
C ARG A 316 1.72 18.20 6.42
N MET A 317 0.74 19.04 6.10
CA MET A 317 -0.04 18.86 4.88
C MET A 317 -0.32 20.20 4.21
N ILE A 318 -0.04 20.28 2.91
CA ILE A 318 -0.30 21.43 2.07
C ILE A 318 -1.14 20.98 0.88
N LYS A 319 -2.21 21.74 0.56
CA LYS A 319 -2.98 21.48 -0.66
C LYS A 319 -2.11 21.68 -1.90
N ASP A 320 -2.23 20.81 -2.89
CA ASP A 320 -1.44 20.85 -4.12
C ASP A 320 -1.39 22.24 -4.77
N ALA A 321 -2.53 22.92 -4.84
CA ALA A 321 -2.63 24.27 -5.44
C ALA A 321 -1.89 25.37 -4.64
N LEU A 322 -1.59 25.15 -3.36
CA LEU A 322 -0.91 26.09 -2.48
C LEU A 322 0.60 25.82 -2.33
N LEU A 323 1.08 24.70 -2.89
CA LEU A 323 2.50 24.37 -2.81
C LEU A 323 3.30 25.34 -3.70
N THR A 324 4.19 26.11 -3.09
CA THR A 324 5.16 26.99 -3.76
C THR A 324 6.59 26.63 -3.36
N PRO A 325 7.61 27.04 -4.12
CA PRO A 325 9.02 26.81 -3.76
C PRO A 325 9.37 27.42 -2.38
N GLU A 326 8.88 28.60 -2.07
CA GLU A 326 9.14 29.31 -0.82
C GLU A 326 8.58 28.55 0.36
N LEU A 327 7.32 28.10 0.25
CA LEU A 327 6.64 27.32 1.29
C LEU A 327 7.29 25.94 1.49
N LEU A 328 7.81 25.34 0.41
CA LEU A 328 8.60 24.10 0.50
C LEU A 328 9.88 24.32 1.29
N VAL A 329 10.64 25.38 0.97
CA VAL A 329 11.90 25.74 1.66
C VAL A 329 11.66 26.04 3.13
N GLU A 330 10.64 26.84 3.44
CA GLU A 330 10.21 27.15 4.82
C GLU A 330 9.90 25.87 5.61
N THR A 331 9.02 25.00 5.07
CA THR A 331 8.64 23.74 5.72
C THR A 331 9.84 22.81 5.94
N VAL A 332 10.74 22.72 4.96
CA VAL A 332 11.96 21.91 5.09
C VAL A 332 12.89 22.51 6.15
N GLY A 333 13.05 23.83 6.19
CA GLY A 333 13.81 24.50 7.23
C GLY A 333 13.30 24.19 8.63
N GLU A 334 12.00 24.28 8.84
CA GLU A 334 11.36 24.02 10.14
C GLU A 334 11.35 22.53 10.54
N CYS A 335 11.05 21.63 9.60
CA CYS A 335 10.77 20.23 9.94
C CYS A 335 11.98 19.30 9.76
N LEU A 336 12.92 19.62 8.85
CA LEU A 336 14.11 18.79 8.61
C LEU A 336 15.32 19.27 9.41
N LEU A 337 15.59 20.58 9.43
CA LEU A 337 16.81 21.12 10.01
C LEU A 337 16.73 21.34 11.52
N ASP A 338 15.54 21.67 12.04
CA ASP A 338 15.33 21.69 13.49
C ASP A 338 15.27 20.26 14.01
N THR A 339 16.32 19.84 14.68
CA THR A 339 16.47 18.45 15.19
C THR A 339 15.48 18.10 16.30
N GLU A 340 14.99 19.08 17.08
CA GLU A 340 13.98 18.85 18.10
C GLU A 340 12.61 18.66 17.47
N VAL A 341 12.25 19.49 16.51
CA VAL A 341 11.00 19.37 15.74
C VAL A 341 10.99 18.04 15.01
N ARG A 342 12.05 17.72 14.26
CA ARG A 342 12.18 16.45 13.56
C ARG A 342 12.03 15.26 14.46
N GLY A 343 12.74 15.24 15.60
CA GLY A 343 12.70 14.12 16.56
C GLY A 343 11.31 13.94 17.20
N ARG A 344 10.55 15.02 17.44
CA ARG A 344 9.14 14.92 17.87
C ARG A 344 8.27 14.32 16.79
N MET A 345 8.43 14.80 15.55
CA MET A 345 7.67 14.30 14.39
C MET A 345 7.96 12.82 14.11
N GLU A 346 9.20 12.36 14.20
CA GLU A 346 9.60 10.96 14.06
C GLU A 346 8.90 10.06 15.09
N LYS A 347 8.92 10.44 16.37
CA LYS A 347 8.23 9.71 17.44
C LYS A 347 6.72 9.67 17.24
N ALA A 348 6.12 10.78 16.80
CA ALA A 348 4.70 10.87 16.52
C ALA A 348 4.29 9.97 15.34
N ALA A 349 5.09 9.94 14.27
CA ALA A 349 4.87 9.05 13.13
C ALA A 349 4.96 7.57 13.56
N LEU A 350 6.01 7.18 14.29
CA LEU A 350 6.20 5.80 14.81
C LEU A 350 5.05 5.32 15.68
N ALA A 351 4.46 6.21 16.49
CA ALA A 351 3.34 5.87 17.38
C ALA A 351 2.08 5.40 16.59
N LEU A 352 1.93 5.82 15.33
CA LEU A 352 0.85 5.40 14.44
C LEU A 352 1.21 4.19 13.59
N GLY A 353 2.49 3.83 13.51
CA GLY A 353 3.00 2.75 12.68
C GLY A 353 2.51 1.38 13.14
N LYS A 354 1.94 0.61 12.22
CA LYS A 354 1.54 -0.80 12.42
C LYS A 354 2.42 -1.67 11.53
N ARG A 355 3.37 -2.39 12.12
CA ARG A 355 4.38 -3.16 11.38
C ARG A 355 3.97 -4.61 11.11
N ASP A 356 3.03 -5.14 11.89
CA ASP A 356 2.58 -6.53 11.90
C ASP A 356 1.22 -6.75 11.17
N ALA A 357 0.87 -5.83 10.27
CA ALA A 357 -0.43 -5.84 9.60
C ALA A 357 -0.61 -7.05 8.66
N ALA A 358 0.44 -7.45 7.94
CA ALA A 358 0.38 -8.59 7.03
C ALA A 358 0.13 -9.89 7.78
N GLU A 359 0.85 -10.09 8.89
CA GLU A 359 0.72 -11.24 9.77
C GLU A 359 -0.66 -11.28 10.44
N LYS A 360 -1.13 -10.15 10.94
CA LYS A 360 -2.47 -10.06 11.55
C LYS A 360 -3.58 -10.41 10.58
N VAL A 361 -3.51 -9.88 9.35
CA VAL A 361 -4.51 -10.22 8.31
C VAL A 361 -4.42 -11.70 7.95
N ALA A 362 -3.23 -12.26 7.79
CA ALA A 362 -3.01 -13.68 7.53
C ALA A 362 -3.60 -14.55 8.66
N ASP A 363 -3.33 -14.21 9.92
CA ASP A 363 -3.86 -14.93 11.09
C ASP A 363 -5.40 -14.86 11.15
N ARG A 364 -5.99 -13.71 10.77
CA ARG A 364 -7.47 -13.58 10.72
C ARG A 364 -8.09 -14.38 9.58
N ILE A 365 -7.40 -14.55 8.44
CA ILE A 365 -7.85 -15.43 7.36
C ILE A 365 -7.74 -16.88 7.81
N ALA A 366 -6.57 -17.30 8.31
CA ALA A 366 -6.32 -18.68 8.77
C ALA A 366 -7.32 -19.11 9.86
N ALA A 367 -7.65 -18.25 10.80
CA ALA A 367 -8.64 -18.53 11.84
C ALA A 367 -10.06 -18.83 11.31
N THR A 368 -10.37 -18.51 10.05
CA THR A 368 -11.65 -18.85 9.41
C THR A 368 -11.66 -20.23 8.75
N ILE A 369 -10.50 -20.88 8.63
CA ILE A 369 -10.31 -22.14 7.91
C ILE A 369 -9.99 -23.24 8.95
N PRO A 370 -10.86 -24.26 9.12
CA PRO A 370 -10.68 -25.27 10.18
C PRO A 370 -9.30 -25.97 10.17
N ALA A 371 -8.76 -26.29 8.99
CA ALA A 371 -7.45 -26.93 8.86
C ALA A 371 -6.29 -26.05 9.36
N LEU A 372 -6.41 -24.74 9.26
CA LEU A 372 -5.38 -23.78 9.68
C LEU A 372 -5.63 -23.24 11.10
N ALA A 373 -6.85 -23.16 11.54
CA ALA A 373 -7.23 -22.57 12.84
C ALA A 373 -6.58 -23.29 14.04
N THR A 374 -6.19 -24.57 13.87
CA THR A 374 -5.51 -25.39 14.88
C THR A 374 -3.98 -25.29 14.81
N GLN A 375 -3.44 -24.76 13.73
CA GLN A 375 -1.99 -24.58 13.56
C GLN A 375 -1.50 -23.39 14.40
N ARG A 376 -0.30 -23.52 14.95
CA ARG A 376 0.43 -22.39 15.54
C ARG A 376 1.18 -21.66 14.44
N PRO A 377 0.99 -20.34 14.26
CA PRO A 377 1.73 -19.57 13.26
C PRO A 377 3.24 -19.68 13.49
N LYS A 378 4.01 -19.94 12.44
CA LYS A 378 5.48 -19.86 12.49
C LYS A 378 5.90 -18.41 12.70
N GLY A 379 6.96 -18.16 13.47
CA GLY A 379 7.51 -16.81 13.67
C GLY A 379 6.68 -15.89 14.58
N GLY A 380 5.69 -16.39 15.27
CA GLY A 380 5.00 -15.64 16.34
C GLY A 380 5.95 -15.43 17.53
N ALA A 381 6.22 -14.18 17.92
CA ALA A 381 6.91 -13.87 19.16
C ALA A 381 6.16 -14.52 20.33
N ARG A 382 6.92 -15.14 21.25
CA ARG A 382 6.41 -15.63 22.54
C ARG A 382 6.06 -14.47 23.44
#